data_051aa615c1be67470f67110d17c82a1e
#
_entry.id   051aa615c1be67470f67110d17c82a1e
#
_cell.length_a   1.000
_cell.length_b   1.000
_cell.length_c   1.000
_cell.angle_alpha   90.00
_cell.angle_beta   90.00
_cell.angle_gamma   90.00
#
_symmetry.space_group_name_H-M   'P 1'
#
loop_
_entity.id
_entity.type
_entity.pdbx_description
1 polymer ?
#
loop_
_entity_poly.entity_id
_entity_poly.type
_entity_poly.pdbx_seq_one_letter_code
_entity_poly.pdbx_strand_id
1 'polypeptide(L)'
;MAGGPIPPTTFLQKLKFRPGINREATFYANSGGYWDGSRIRFRDGRPESIGGWQKNSGTFVGVNRFLISWADLDGNILVGVGTSWKFYINFGGIFYDITPERDDGTFAADPFASTIGSTLVTVTHTAHGALENDYVIISSATTFGGIPALELNAEHRIVSVPNGNSYVIEVTTAATSTDSAGGGTPDYTYLMNSGLNTVILASGYGAAGYGEQGYGEAATVFVAGAQLRL
;
A
#
# COMPACT_ATOMS: atom_id res chain seq x y z
N MET A 1 53.57 -45.51 48.91
CA MET A 1 53.12 -45.46 47.53
C MET A 1 52.01 -44.39 47.43
N ALA A 2 52.34 -43.29 46.85
CA ALA A 2 51.34 -42.23 46.70
C ALA A 2 50.58 -42.51 45.41
N GLY A 3 49.25 -42.69 45.50
CA GLY A 3 48.36 -42.84 44.37
C GLY A 3 48.26 -41.48 43.66
N GLY A 4 48.71 -41.39 42.39
CA GLY A 4 48.58 -40.22 41.56
C GLY A 4 47.09 -39.88 41.33
N PRO A 5 46.77 -38.64 41.04
CA PRO A 5 45.41 -38.21 40.78
C PRO A 5 44.86 -38.93 39.54
N ILE A 6 43.67 -39.53 39.69
CA ILE A 6 42.93 -40.13 38.55
C ILE A 6 42.53 -39.02 37.60
N PRO A 7 42.93 -39.07 36.33
CA PRO A 7 42.52 -38.04 35.37
C PRO A 7 40.99 -38.06 35.21
N PRO A 8 40.33 -36.89 35.06
CA PRO A 8 38.91 -36.86 34.87
C PRO A 8 38.58 -37.55 33.54
N THR A 9 37.83 -38.66 33.65
CA THR A 9 37.27 -39.34 32.46
C THR A 9 36.21 -38.46 31.83
N THR A 10 36.56 -37.77 30.77
CA THR A 10 35.61 -37.00 29.97
C THR A 10 34.76 -37.97 29.18
N PHE A 11 33.55 -38.21 29.61
CA PHE A 11 32.59 -39.00 28.83
C PHE A 11 31.94 -38.08 27.76
N LEU A 12 32.23 -38.33 26.49
CA LEU A 12 31.53 -37.73 25.37
C LEU A 12 30.18 -38.41 25.23
N GLN A 13 29.10 -37.75 25.63
CA GLN A 13 27.74 -38.23 25.43
C GLN A 13 27.18 -37.66 24.13
N LYS A 14 26.77 -38.53 23.21
CA LYS A 14 26.10 -38.14 21.97
C LYS A 14 24.66 -37.72 22.27
N LEU A 15 24.39 -36.42 22.23
CA LEU A 15 23.04 -35.91 22.32
C LEU A 15 22.35 -36.08 20.95
N LYS A 16 21.24 -36.83 20.94
CA LYS A 16 20.37 -36.99 19.79
C LYS A 16 19.12 -36.16 20.03
N PHE A 17 18.91 -35.13 19.23
CA PHE A 17 17.67 -34.38 19.25
C PHE A 17 16.71 -34.91 18.19
N ARG A 18 15.42 -34.94 18.51
CA ARG A 18 14.35 -35.25 17.55
C ARG A 18 14.01 -34.00 16.74
N PRO A 19 13.92 -34.09 15.40
CA PRO A 19 13.52 -32.96 14.59
C PRO A 19 12.04 -32.63 14.78
N GLY A 20 11.70 -31.35 14.65
CA GLY A 20 10.33 -30.86 14.74
C GLY A 20 9.99 -30.30 16.13
N ILE A 21 8.88 -29.59 16.20
CA ILE A 21 8.30 -29.05 17.43
C ILE A 21 7.10 -29.91 17.78
N ASN A 22 7.12 -30.53 18.96
CA ASN A 22 6.01 -31.35 19.43
C ASN A 22 5.42 -30.71 20.69
N ARG A 23 4.19 -30.23 20.60
CA ARG A 23 3.40 -29.65 21.69
C ARG A 23 2.31 -30.58 22.22
N GLU A 24 2.06 -31.72 21.57
CA GLU A 24 1.01 -32.66 21.96
C GLU A 24 1.39 -33.56 23.14
N ALA A 25 2.69 -33.84 23.29
CA ALA A 25 3.19 -34.65 24.37
C ALA A 25 3.52 -33.79 25.61
N THR A 26 3.54 -34.41 26.80
CA THR A 26 4.04 -33.75 28.00
C THR A 26 5.53 -33.43 27.87
N PHE A 27 6.02 -32.46 28.63
CA PHE A 27 7.44 -32.11 28.65
C PHE A 27 8.37 -33.33 28.89
N TYR A 28 7.99 -34.25 29.79
CA TYR A 28 8.74 -35.45 30.07
C TYR A 28 8.71 -36.47 28.91
N ALA A 29 7.58 -36.61 28.25
CA ALA A 29 7.44 -37.52 27.11
C ALA A 29 8.16 -37.00 25.86
N ASN A 30 8.41 -35.70 25.76
CA ASN A 30 9.15 -35.07 24.67
C ASN A 30 10.66 -34.94 24.95
N SER A 31 11.22 -35.76 25.80
CA SER A 31 12.66 -35.74 26.12
C SER A 31 13.50 -35.85 24.85
N GLY A 32 14.43 -34.89 24.66
CA GLY A 32 15.25 -34.78 23.45
C GLY A 32 14.54 -34.16 22.23
N GLY A 33 13.30 -33.70 22.38
CA GLY A 33 12.56 -32.92 21.37
C GLY A 33 12.51 -31.44 21.69
N TYR A 34 12.02 -30.67 20.72
CA TYR A 34 11.78 -29.25 20.89
C TYR A 34 10.31 -29.02 21.22
N TRP A 35 10.05 -28.26 22.28
CA TRP A 35 8.70 -27.90 22.71
C TRP A 35 8.17 -26.68 21.99
N ASP A 36 9.03 -25.71 21.73
CA ASP A 36 8.71 -24.45 21.05
C ASP A 36 9.90 -23.94 20.23
N GLY A 37 9.62 -23.09 19.24
CA GLY A 37 10.63 -22.47 18.43
C GLY A 37 10.03 -21.37 17.59
N SER A 38 10.79 -20.29 17.41
CA SER A 38 10.44 -19.16 16.56
C SER A 38 11.55 -18.90 15.56
N ARG A 39 11.20 -18.65 14.29
CA ARG A 39 12.14 -18.36 13.21
C ARG A 39 13.17 -19.45 12.96
N ILE A 40 12.76 -20.72 13.14
CA ILE A 40 13.59 -21.88 12.88
C ILE A 40 12.96 -22.77 11.82
N ARG A 41 13.79 -23.48 11.07
CA ARG A 41 13.43 -24.61 10.23
C ARG A 41 14.31 -25.80 10.61
N PHE A 42 13.85 -26.99 10.28
CA PHE A 42 14.65 -28.20 10.46
C PHE A 42 15.21 -28.63 9.11
N ARG A 43 16.56 -28.73 9.02
CA ARG A 43 17.26 -29.29 7.87
C ARG A 43 18.11 -30.47 8.35
N ASP A 44 17.98 -31.61 7.70
CA ASP A 44 18.68 -32.85 8.08
C ASP A 44 18.55 -33.19 9.57
N GLY A 45 17.36 -32.94 10.15
CA GLY A 45 17.08 -33.20 11.56
C GLY A 45 17.67 -32.19 12.56
N ARG A 46 18.28 -31.10 12.07
CA ARG A 46 18.87 -30.05 12.91
C ARG A 46 18.08 -28.76 12.79
N PRO A 47 17.87 -28.04 13.90
CA PRO A 47 17.27 -26.71 13.84
C PRO A 47 18.26 -25.72 13.21
N GLU A 48 17.77 -24.95 12.27
CA GLU A 48 18.50 -23.88 11.58
C GLU A 48 17.67 -22.61 11.66
N SER A 49 18.28 -21.46 11.88
CA SER A 49 17.56 -20.21 11.84
C SER A 49 17.07 -19.92 10.42
N ILE A 50 15.79 -19.54 10.30
CA ILE A 50 15.30 -18.95 9.06
C ILE A 50 15.91 -17.56 8.99
N GLY A 51 16.55 -17.23 7.88
CA GLY A 51 17.04 -15.88 7.61
C GLY A 51 15.92 -14.83 7.79
N GLY A 52 16.28 -13.62 8.13
CA GLY A 52 15.34 -12.53 8.26
C GLY A 52 14.68 -12.18 6.91
N TRP A 53 13.55 -11.50 6.97
CA TRP A 53 12.93 -10.89 5.79
C TRP A 53 13.76 -9.69 5.35
N GLN A 54 14.11 -9.64 4.08
CA GLN A 54 14.72 -8.48 3.47
C GLN A 54 13.66 -7.76 2.64
N LYS A 55 13.58 -6.44 2.78
CA LYS A 55 12.71 -5.61 1.95
C LYS A 55 13.21 -5.64 0.50
N ASN A 56 12.38 -6.11 -0.42
CA ASN A 56 12.72 -6.25 -1.84
C ASN A 56 12.24 -5.07 -2.70
N SER A 57 11.49 -4.13 -2.13
CA SER A 57 10.92 -3.01 -2.88
C SER A 57 11.05 -1.71 -2.13
N GLY A 58 10.83 -0.59 -2.82
CA GLY A 58 10.53 0.70 -2.21
C GLY A 58 9.23 0.67 -1.39
N THR A 59 8.77 1.81 -0.98
CA THR A 59 7.45 1.97 -0.34
C THR A 59 6.43 2.25 -1.44
N PHE A 60 5.37 1.47 -1.48
CA PHE A 60 4.23 1.71 -2.37
C PHE A 60 3.31 2.77 -1.78
N VAL A 61 2.67 3.53 -2.65
CA VAL A 61 1.65 4.49 -2.27
C VAL A 61 0.35 3.73 -2.01
N GLY A 62 -0.23 3.93 -0.83
CA GLY A 62 -1.42 3.22 -0.38
C GLY A 62 -1.13 1.90 0.35
N VAL A 63 -2.18 1.23 0.78
CA VAL A 63 -2.11 -0.06 1.49
C VAL A 63 -2.15 -1.19 0.48
N ASN A 64 -1.16 -2.07 0.50
CA ASN A 64 -1.14 -3.24 -0.36
C ASN A 64 -2.36 -4.13 -0.10
N ARG A 65 -3.14 -4.39 -1.14
CA ARG A 65 -4.37 -5.19 -1.10
C ARG A 65 -4.22 -6.52 -1.82
N PHE A 66 -3.37 -6.55 -2.83
CA PHE A 66 -3.30 -7.65 -3.77
C PHE A 66 -1.89 -7.82 -4.32
N LEU A 67 -1.46 -9.07 -4.47
CA LEU A 67 -0.21 -9.47 -5.08
C LEU A 67 -0.49 -10.66 -6.02
N ILE A 68 -0.02 -10.56 -7.26
CA ILE A 68 -0.11 -11.65 -8.23
C ILE A 68 1.21 -11.79 -8.97
N SER A 69 1.61 -13.01 -9.25
CA SER A 69 2.76 -13.29 -10.10
C SER A 69 2.37 -14.14 -11.29
N TRP A 70 2.94 -13.83 -12.45
CA TRP A 70 2.77 -14.60 -13.67
C TRP A 70 4.06 -14.57 -14.50
N ALA A 71 4.15 -15.41 -15.51
CA ALA A 71 5.21 -15.34 -16.51
C ALA A 71 4.64 -14.84 -17.83
N ASP A 72 5.40 -14.00 -18.52
CA ASP A 72 5.10 -13.61 -19.90
C ASP A 72 5.47 -14.73 -20.90
N LEU A 73 5.23 -14.49 -22.18
CA LEU A 73 5.54 -15.45 -23.24
C LEU A 73 7.04 -15.70 -23.44
N ASP A 74 7.86 -14.77 -23.00
CA ASP A 74 9.32 -14.85 -23.05
C ASP A 74 9.91 -15.53 -21.81
N GLY A 75 9.07 -15.91 -20.85
CA GLY A 75 9.45 -16.58 -19.60
C GLY A 75 9.92 -15.63 -18.49
N ASN A 76 9.74 -14.30 -18.64
CA ASN A 76 10.05 -13.36 -17.57
C ASN A 76 8.98 -13.45 -16.49
N ILE A 77 9.43 -13.43 -15.23
CA ILE A 77 8.52 -13.42 -14.09
C ILE A 77 8.14 -11.98 -13.78
N LEU A 78 6.84 -11.71 -13.81
CA LEU A 78 6.22 -10.43 -13.48
C LEU A 78 5.49 -10.56 -12.14
N VAL A 79 5.48 -9.48 -11.37
CA VAL A 79 4.72 -9.41 -10.12
C VAL A 79 3.88 -8.13 -10.12
N GLY A 80 2.57 -8.29 -10.17
CA GLY A 80 1.62 -7.20 -10.03
C GLY A 80 1.29 -6.93 -8.57
N VAL A 81 1.28 -5.67 -8.20
CA VAL A 81 0.93 -5.19 -6.86
C VAL A 81 -0.21 -4.20 -6.98
N GLY A 82 -1.37 -4.52 -6.39
CA GLY A 82 -2.48 -3.60 -6.25
C GLY A 82 -2.50 -3.02 -4.83
N THR A 83 -2.46 -1.70 -4.74
CA THR A 83 -2.67 -0.99 -3.47
C THR A 83 -4.08 -0.42 -3.40
N SER A 84 -4.42 0.24 -2.29
CA SER A 84 -5.70 0.95 -2.19
C SER A 84 -5.84 2.12 -3.16
N TRP A 85 -4.73 2.58 -3.77
CA TRP A 85 -4.74 3.78 -4.61
C TRP A 85 -4.10 3.58 -5.98
N LYS A 86 -3.14 2.66 -6.13
CA LYS A 86 -2.33 2.52 -7.33
C LYS A 86 -2.06 1.07 -7.71
N PHE A 87 -1.65 0.88 -8.97
CA PHE A 87 -1.16 -0.39 -9.49
C PHE A 87 0.32 -0.30 -9.84
N TYR A 88 1.05 -1.34 -9.48
CA TYR A 88 2.47 -1.46 -9.80
C TYR A 88 2.75 -2.82 -10.44
N ILE A 89 3.74 -2.85 -11.32
CA ILE A 89 4.29 -4.09 -11.89
C ILE A 89 5.78 -4.16 -11.60
N ASN A 90 6.24 -5.31 -11.14
CA ASN A 90 7.66 -5.61 -11.05
C ASN A 90 8.12 -6.28 -12.35
N PHE A 91 9.15 -5.72 -12.96
CA PHE A 91 9.86 -6.30 -14.08
C PHE A 91 11.35 -6.13 -13.86
N GLY A 92 12.12 -7.22 -13.92
CA GLY A 92 13.57 -7.18 -13.72
C GLY A 92 14.01 -6.68 -12.33
N GLY A 93 13.15 -6.78 -11.30
CA GLY A 93 13.42 -6.29 -9.94
C GLY A 93 13.07 -4.81 -9.70
N ILE A 94 12.61 -4.11 -10.72
CA ILE A 94 12.15 -2.71 -10.64
C ILE A 94 10.63 -2.68 -10.63
N PHE A 95 10.04 -1.82 -9.80
CA PHE A 95 8.61 -1.59 -9.76
C PHE A 95 8.25 -0.34 -10.55
N TYR A 96 7.35 -0.50 -11.51
CA TYR A 96 6.80 0.56 -12.34
C TYR A 96 5.37 0.83 -11.92
N ASP A 97 5.00 2.11 -11.83
CA ASP A 97 3.60 2.53 -11.68
C ASP A 97 2.89 2.34 -13.02
N ILE A 98 1.83 1.55 -13.02
CA ILE A 98 1.00 1.25 -14.19
C ILE A 98 -0.45 1.64 -13.94
N THR A 99 -0.68 2.57 -13.01
CA THR A 99 -2.03 3.03 -12.70
C THR A 99 -2.68 3.61 -13.96
N PRO A 100 -3.84 3.08 -14.40
CA PRO A 100 -4.47 3.55 -15.64
C PRO A 100 -4.89 5.01 -15.55
N GLU A 101 -4.75 5.71 -16.65
CA GLU A 101 -5.27 7.05 -16.84
C GLU A 101 -6.77 6.98 -17.15
N ARG A 102 -7.54 7.90 -16.56
CA ARG A 102 -8.99 7.98 -16.75
C ARG A 102 -9.35 9.04 -17.78
N ASP A 103 -8.71 10.20 -17.69
CA ASP A 103 -9.02 11.37 -18.48
C ASP A 103 -7.82 12.32 -18.47
N ASP A 104 -7.58 13.01 -19.57
CA ASP A 104 -6.53 14.00 -19.71
C ASP A 104 -7.01 15.22 -20.51
N GLY A 105 -6.34 16.33 -20.32
CA GLY A 105 -6.67 17.58 -21.03
C GLY A 105 -6.03 18.79 -20.42
N THR A 106 -6.57 19.97 -20.76
CA THR A 106 -6.10 21.26 -20.26
C THR A 106 -7.19 21.90 -19.42
N PHE A 107 -6.83 22.41 -18.24
CA PHE A 107 -7.75 23.17 -17.40
C PHE A 107 -8.18 24.49 -18.07
N ALA A 108 -9.30 25.05 -17.64
CA ALA A 108 -9.61 26.44 -17.89
C ALA A 108 -8.51 27.35 -17.32
N ALA A 109 -8.43 28.57 -17.79
CA ALA A 109 -7.46 29.54 -17.31
C ALA A 109 -7.61 29.77 -15.80
N ASP A 110 -6.45 29.80 -15.11
CA ASP A 110 -6.34 30.13 -13.69
C ASP A 110 -7.19 29.26 -12.74
N PRO A 111 -7.03 27.90 -12.78
CA PRO A 111 -7.91 26.99 -12.07
C PRO A 111 -7.65 26.92 -10.56
N PHE A 112 -6.56 27.49 -10.06
CA PHE A 112 -6.14 27.33 -8.67
C PHE A 112 -6.61 28.48 -7.79
N ALA A 113 -7.03 28.15 -6.56
CA ALA A 113 -7.30 29.11 -5.50
C ALA A 113 -6.55 28.70 -4.23
N SER A 114 -6.00 29.69 -3.52
CA SER A 114 -5.22 29.50 -2.29
C SER A 114 -5.70 30.38 -1.16
N THR A 115 -5.39 29.98 0.06
CA THR A 115 -5.56 30.79 1.27
C THR A 115 -4.21 30.96 1.93
N ILE A 116 -3.86 32.19 2.31
CA ILE A 116 -2.60 32.50 2.97
C ILE A 116 -2.37 31.58 4.18
N GLY A 117 -1.16 31.04 4.28
CA GLY A 117 -0.75 30.12 5.35
C GLY A 117 -1.25 28.68 5.18
N SER A 118 -2.05 28.39 4.15
CA SER A 118 -2.57 27.04 3.88
C SER A 118 -1.68 26.29 2.87
N THR A 119 -1.53 24.99 3.07
CA THR A 119 -0.95 24.04 2.09
C THR A 119 -2.03 23.44 1.18
N LEU A 120 -3.29 23.77 1.40
CA LEU A 120 -4.40 23.27 0.58
C LEU A 120 -4.66 24.23 -0.56
N VAL A 121 -4.70 23.69 -1.77
CA VAL A 121 -5.03 24.40 -3.01
C VAL A 121 -6.32 23.84 -3.55
N THR A 122 -7.29 24.72 -3.77
CA THR A 122 -8.55 24.36 -4.44
C THR A 122 -8.35 24.43 -5.95
N VAL A 123 -8.71 23.37 -6.63
CA VAL A 123 -8.66 23.27 -8.10
C VAL A 123 -10.08 23.31 -8.62
N THR A 124 -10.35 24.23 -9.55
CA THR A 124 -11.64 24.37 -10.22
C THR A 124 -11.59 23.66 -11.56
N HIS A 125 -12.42 22.63 -11.73
CA HIS A 125 -12.57 21.90 -12.97
C HIS A 125 -14.01 21.37 -13.08
N THR A 126 -14.75 21.86 -14.08
CA THR A 126 -16.17 21.52 -14.23
C THR A 126 -16.36 20.05 -14.58
N ALA A 127 -17.25 19.39 -13.86
CA ALA A 127 -17.63 17.99 -14.09
C ALA A 127 -16.44 17.01 -14.10
N HIS A 128 -15.45 17.26 -13.25
CA HIS A 128 -14.18 16.49 -13.21
C HIS A 128 -14.36 14.99 -12.90
N GLY A 129 -15.48 14.59 -12.29
CA GLY A 129 -15.75 13.19 -11.94
C GLY A 129 -14.73 12.53 -11.02
N ALA A 130 -13.79 13.28 -10.45
CA ALA A 130 -12.80 12.78 -9.53
C ALA A 130 -13.41 12.56 -8.15
N LEU A 131 -12.85 11.59 -7.43
CA LEU A 131 -13.25 11.22 -6.09
C LEU A 131 -12.12 11.50 -5.10
N GLU A 132 -12.45 11.54 -3.83
CA GLU A 132 -11.45 11.62 -2.77
C GLU A 132 -10.49 10.42 -2.86
N ASN A 133 -9.19 10.68 -2.72
CA ASN A 133 -8.09 9.75 -2.89
C ASN A 133 -7.77 9.33 -4.33
N ASP A 134 -8.42 9.92 -5.34
CA ASP A 134 -7.92 9.86 -6.71
C ASP A 134 -6.60 10.62 -6.82
N TYR A 135 -5.87 10.36 -7.89
CA TYR A 135 -4.64 11.08 -8.22
C TYR A 135 -4.82 11.89 -9.50
N VAL A 136 -4.24 13.07 -9.50
CA VAL A 136 -4.14 13.93 -10.68
C VAL A 136 -2.69 14.35 -10.89
N ILE A 137 -2.21 14.21 -12.09
CA ILE A 137 -0.92 14.74 -12.52
C ILE A 137 -1.21 16.10 -13.15
N ILE A 138 -0.54 17.14 -12.66
CA ILE A 138 -0.64 18.49 -13.18
C ILE A 138 0.67 18.83 -13.85
N SER A 139 0.62 19.49 -15.01
CA SER A 139 1.78 20.00 -15.73
C SER A 139 1.50 21.37 -16.33
N SER A 140 2.55 22.07 -16.75
CA SER A 140 2.45 23.41 -17.36
C SER A 140 1.88 24.51 -16.45
N ALA A 141 1.69 24.26 -15.15
CA ALA A 141 1.26 25.29 -14.21
C ALA A 141 2.37 26.33 -13.97
N THR A 142 1.98 27.57 -13.76
CA THR A 142 2.88 28.64 -13.32
C THR A 142 2.87 28.81 -11.81
N THR A 143 3.90 29.48 -11.26
CA THR A 143 3.95 29.82 -9.82
C THR A 143 2.68 30.59 -9.43
N PHE A 144 2.05 30.17 -8.34
CA PHE A 144 0.79 30.73 -7.90
C PHE A 144 0.74 30.83 -6.36
N GLY A 145 0.25 31.96 -5.84
CA GLY A 145 0.10 32.17 -4.39
C GLY A 145 1.38 32.01 -3.56
N GLY A 146 2.57 32.17 -4.19
CA GLY A 146 3.85 31.87 -3.56
C GLY A 146 4.25 30.40 -3.58
N ILE A 147 3.41 29.52 -4.11
CA ILE A 147 3.70 28.09 -4.30
C ILE A 147 4.50 27.94 -5.60
N PRO A 148 5.69 27.29 -5.56
CA PRO A 148 6.51 27.11 -6.75
C PRO A 148 5.82 26.28 -7.84
N ALA A 149 6.02 26.66 -9.11
CA ALA A 149 5.49 25.92 -10.27
C ALA A 149 5.93 24.45 -10.27
N LEU A 150 7.15 24.14 -9.83
CA LEU A 150 7.66 22.76 -9.75
C LEU A 150 6.83 21.89 -8.81
N GLU A 151 6.31 22.48 -7.74
CA GLU A 151 5.50 21.75 -6.76
C GLU A 151 4.06 21.56 -7.28
N LEU A 152 3.52 22.54 -8.01
CA LEU A 152 2.22 22.40 -8.67
C LEU A 152 2.27 21.39 -9.83
N ASN A 153 3.39 21.37 -10.58
CA ASN A 153 3.63 20.46 -11.70
C ASN A 153 4.11 19.08 -11.21
N ALA A 154 3.26 18.39 -10.49
CA ALA A 154 3.54 17.10 -9.88
C ALA A 154 2.27 16.24 -9.85
N GLU A 155 2.44 15.04 -9.37
CA GLU A 155 1.32 14.17 -9.04
C GLU A 155 0.78 14.52 -7.65
N HIS A 156 -0.52 14.82 -7.59
CA HIS A 156 -1.22 15.18 -6.37
C HIS A 156 -2.34 14.19 -6.05
N ARG A 157 -2.46 13.87 -4.78
CA ARG A 157 -3.63 13.16 -4.27
C ARG A 157 -4.75 14.17 -4.02
N ILE A 158 -5.95 13.86 -4.46
CA ILE A 158 -7.16 14.62 -4.15
C ILE A 158 -7.54 14.36 -2.70
N VAL A 159 -7.43 15.38 -1.87
CA VAL A 159 -7.67 15.29 -0.41
C VAL A 159 -9.15 15.34 -0.09
N SER A 160 -9.90 16.15 -0.81
CA SER A 160 -11.35 16.29 -0.66
C SER A 160 -12.00 16.77 -1.95
N VAL A 161 -13.28 16.48 -2.10
CA VAL A 161 -14.10 16.88 -3.24
C VAL A 161 -15.33 17.64 -2.72
N PRO A 162 -15.26 18.97 -2.58
CA PRO A 162 -16.36 19.78 -2.08
C PRO A 162 -17.59 19.71 -2.96
N ASN A 163 -17.43 19.63 -4.27
CA ASN A 163 -18.53 19.51 -5.23
C ASN A 163 -18.03 18.96 -6.58
N GLY A 164 -18.91 18.74 -7.53
CA GLY A 164 -18.58 18.18 -8.85
C GLY A 164 -17.75 19.09 -9.77
N ASN A 165 -17.47 20.32 -9.36
CA ASN A 165 -16.71 21.31 -10.15
C ASN A 165 -15.44 21.79 -9.44
N SER A 166 -15.14 21.27 -8.27
CA SER A 166 -13.90 21.61 -7.54
C SER A 166 -13.46 20.50 -6.63
N TYR A 167 -12.16 20.37 -6.47
CA TYR A 167 -11.51 19.49 -5.52
C TYR A 167 -10.30 20.18 -4.88
N VAL A 168 -9.75 19.57 -3.84
CA VAL A 168 -8.64 20.13 -3.07
C VAL A 168 -7.45 19.17 -3.17
N ILE A 169 -6.29 19.73 -3.46
CA ILE A 169 -4.98 19.04 -3.39
C ILE A 169 -4.16 19.63 -2.26
N GLU A 170 -3.16 18.90 -1.80
CA GLU A 170 -2.22 19.35 -0.78
C GLU A 170 -0.84 19.50 -1.39
N VAL A 171 -0.21 20.65 -1.11
CA VAL A 171 1.15 20.98 -1.48
C VAL A 171 2.02 21.11 -0.23
N THR A 172 3.34 21.14 -0.37
CA THR A 172 4.26 21.23 0.78
C THR A 172 4.44 22.67 1.24
N THR A 173 4.52 23.60 0.27
CA THR A 173 4.71 25.03 0.55
C THR A 173 3.39 25.70 0.88
N ALA A 174 3.32 26.33 2.05
CA ALA A 174 2.16 27.12 2.42
C ALA A 174 2.03 28.37 1.54
N ALA A 175 0.81 28.69 1.08
CA ALA A 175 0.56 29.87 0.28
C ALA A 175 0.92 31.16 1.04
N THR A 176 1.53 32.11 0.35
CA THR A 176 1.92 33.43 0.90
C THR A 176 0.85 34.49 0.66
N SER A 177 -0.14 34.18 -0.16
CA SER A 177 -1.29 35.07 -0.47
C SER A 177 -2.60 34.28 -0.53
N THR A 178 -3.69 34.99 -0.34
CA THR A 178 -5.04 34.46 -0.60
C THR A 178 -5.46 34.95 -1.98
N ASP A 179 -5.52 34.02 -2.93
CA ASP A 179 -5.85 34.27 -4.31
C ASP A 179 -7.01 33.37 -4.75
N SER A 180 -7.97 33.92 -5.43
CA SER A 180 -9.17 33.20 -5.89
C SER A 180 -9.00 32.53 -7.26
N ALA A 181 -7.97 32.88 -8.02
CA ALA A 181 -7.68 32.32 -9.33
C ALA A 181 -6.21 32.52 -9.70
N GLY A 182 -5.60 31.57 -10.34
CA GLY A 182 -4.23 31.64 -10.85
C GLY A 182 -3.69 30.29 -11.31
N GLY A 183 -2.41 30.25 -11.71
CA GLY A 183 -1.74 29.06 -12.19
C GLY A 183 -1.62 28.94 -13.70
N GLY A 184 -2.21 29.85 -14.46
CA GLY A 184 -2.19 29.88 -15.93
C GLY A 184 -3.17 28.86 -16.53
N THR A 185 -2.75 28.16 -17.58
CA THR A 185 -3.54 27.13 -18.25
C THR A 185 -2.81 25.80 -18.15
N PRO A 186 -2.81 25.15 -16.97
CA PRO A 186 -2.12 23.87 -16.78
C PRO A 186 -2.86 22.73 -17.46
N ASP A 187 -2.10 21.67 -17.73
CA ASP A 187 -2.64 20.40 -18.20
C ASP A 187 -2.88 19.45 -17.03
N TYR A 188 -3.82 18.52 -17.20
CA TYR A 188 -4.14 17.51 -16.22
C TYR A 188 -4.20 16.11 -16.82
N THR A 189 -3.86 15.13 -16.00
CA THR A 189 -4.14 13.72 -16.26
C THR A 189 -4.71 13.11 -14.98
N TYR A 190 -5.94 12.64 -15.01
CA TYR A 190 -6.54 11.92 -13.88
C TYR A 190 -6.20 10.44 -13.96
N LEU A 191 -5.71 9.90 -12.86
CA LEU A 191 -5.49 8.48 -12.71
C LEU A 191 -6.75 7.79 -12.18
N MET A 192 -6.95 6.54 -12.58
CA MET A 192 -8.03 5.72 -12.03
C MET A 192 -7.73 5.34 -10.59
N ASN A 193 -8.69 5.54 -9.70
CA ASN A 193 -8.61 5.01 -8.36
C ASN A 193 -8.66 3.48 -8.40
N SER A 194 -7.62 2.84 -7.89
CA SER A 194 -7.48 1.38 -7.83
C SER A 194 -8.06 0.76 -6.56
N GLY A 195 -8.47 1.58 -5.61
CA GLY A 195 -9.01 1.15 -4.33
C GLY A 195 -10.52 1.26 -4.20
N LEU A 196 -11.03 0.72 -3.11
CA LEU A 196 -12.36 1.04 -2.65
C LEU A 196 -12.32 2.44 -2.06
N ASN A 197 -13.03 3.39 -2.64
CA ASN A 197 -13.45 4.56 -1.90
C ASN A 197 -14.24 4.07 -0.69
N THR A 198 -14.09 4.77 0.41
CA THR A 198 -14.78 4.45 1.67
C THR A 198 -16.28 4.42 1.41
N VAL A 199 -16.76 3.28 1.01
CA VAL A 199 -18.18 3.03 1.01
C VAL A 199 -18.50 2.59 2.42
N ILE A 200 -19.23 3.40 3.11
CA ILE A 200 -19.96 2.94 4.30
C ILE A 200 -20.92 1.89 3.78
N LEU A 201 -20.56 0.63 3.95
CA LEU A 201 -21.47 -0.47 3.73
C LEU A 201 -22.55 -0.36 4.78
N ALA A 202 -23.60 0.39 4.47
CA ALA A 202 -24.76 0.52 5.36
C ALA A 202 -25.57 -0.79 5.41
N SER A 203 -25.26 -1.77 4.57
CA SER A 203 -26.01 -3.03 4.54
C SER A 203 -25.14 -4.18 4.05
N GLY A 204 -25.02 -5.18 4.86
CA GLY A 204 -24.39 -6.46 4.62
C GLY A 204 -24.58 -7.33 5.84
N TYR A 205 -24.41 -8.62 5.72
CA TYR A 205 -24.50 -9.55 6.84
C TYR A 205 -23.50 -9.10 7.94
N GLY A 206 -24.02 -8.46 8.99
CA GLY A 206 -23.23 -7.93 10.11
C GLY A 206 -22.90 -6.44 10.07
N ALA A 207 -23.39 -5.65 9.12
CA ALA A 207 -23.14 -4.21 9.04
C ALA A 207 -24.17 -3.35 9.78
N ALA A 208 -25.34 -3.91 10.09
CA ALA A 208 -26.36 -3.32 10.95
C ALA A 208 -26.64 -4.24 12.15
N GLY A 209 -27.23 -3.69 13.21
CA GLY A 209 -27.66 -4.47 14.37
C GLY A 209 -28.55 -5.65 13.94
N TYR A 210 -28.49 -6.74 14.67
CA TYR A 210 -29.26 -7.96 14.41
C TYR A 210 -30.75 -7.62 14.35
N GLY A 211 -31.34 -7.66 13.14
CA GLY A 211 -32.77 -7.42 12.93
C GLY A 211 -33.14 -6.06 12.34
N GLU A 212 -32.20 -5.18 12.05
CA GLU A 212 -32.52 -3.83 11.55
C GLU A 212 -32.70 -3.72 10.03
N GLN A 213 -32.32 -4.74 9.24
CA GLN A 213 -32.55 -4.77 7.80
C GLN A 213 -32.94 -6.16 7.31
N GLY A 214 -33.85 -6.19 6.32
CA GLY A 214 -34.39 -7.43 5.77
C GLY A 214 -33.33 -8.32 5.11
N TYR A 215 -33.53 -9.60 5.20
CA TYR A 215 -32.74 -10.63 4.51
C TYR A 215 -32.84 -10.39 3.00
N GLY A 216 -31.73 -10.00 2.35
CA GLY A 216 -31.64 -9.89 0.89
C GLY A 216 -31.75 -8.48 0.31
N GLU A 217 -31.78 -7.44 1.10
CA GLU A 217 -31.61 -6.08 0.58
C GLU A 217 -30.16 -5.86 0.16
N ALA A 218 -30.00 -5.54 -1.14
CA ALA A 218 -28.72 -5.33 -1.74
C ALA A 218 -27.96 -4.21 -1.05
N ALA A 219 -26.88 -4.58 -0.40
CA ALA A 219 -25.89 -3.63 0.01
C ALA A 219 -25.40 -2.87 -1.20
N THR A 220 -25.70 -1.64 -1.24
CA THR A 220 -25.52 -0.79 -2.38
C THR A 220 -24.10 -0.31 -2.51
N VAL A 221 -23.65 -0.45 -3.73
CA VAL A 221 -22.64 0.34 -4.40
C VAL A 221 -21.24 0.13 -3.87
N PHE A 222 -20.68 -0.94 -4.36
CA PHE A 222 -19.25 -0.97 -4.64
C PHE A 222 -19.01 0.05 -5.76
N VAL A 223 -18.54 1.23 -5.43
CA VAL A 223 -17.71 1.96 -6.37
C VAL A 223 -16.37 1.23 -6.34
N ALA A 224 -16.31 0.13 -7.09
CA ALA A 224 -15.08 -0.57 -7.27
C ALA A 224 -14.15 0.38 -8.00
N GLY A 225 -13.06 0.75 -7.38
CA GLY A 225 -11.89 1.16 -8.12
C GLY A 225 -11.60 0.11 -9.18
N ALA A 226 -10.98 0.48 -10.27
CA ALA A 226 -10.71 -0.38 -11.39
C ALA A 226 -10.12 -1.72 -10.93
N GLN A 227 -10.81 -2.80 -11.24
CA GLN A 227 -10.25 -4.13 -11.08
C GLN A 227 -9.50 -4.47 -12.36
N LEU A 228 -8.19 -4.55 -12.29
CA LEU A 228 -7.41 -5.15 -13.35
C LEU A 228 -7.75 -6.65 -13.40
N ARG A 229 -8.56 -7.05 -14.37
CA ARG A 229 -8.73 -8.45 -14.73
C ARG A 229 -7.76 -8.75 -15.86
N LEU A 230 -6.79 -9.58 -15.58
CA LEU A 230 -5.92 -10.19 -16.57
C LEU A 230 -6.62 -11.38 -17.22
#